data_328ce0448e19dbb9ef96bc31a5c18a28
#
_entry.id   328ce0448e19dbb9ef96bc31a5c18a28
#
_cell.length_a   1.000
_cell.length_b   1.000
_cell.length_c   1.000
_cell.angle_alpha   90.00
_cell.angle_beta   90.00
_cell.angle_gamma   90.00
#
_symmetry.space_group_name_H-M   'P 1'
#
loop_
_entity.id
_entity.type
_entity.pdbx_description
1 polymer ?
#
loop_
_entity_poly.entity_id
_entity_poly.type
_entity_poly.pdbx_seq_one_letter_code
_entity_poly.pdbx_strand_id
1 'polypeptide(L)'
;MTELITLAAATPMFEVTDKVLVFSAAFCAIALAAVGSAWGTGAAASSAIGAWKKCYAQNKPAPFQLMIFAGCPLSQTIYGMILMFSIMGAELTKPGIWIFYMITGVLSGIAIGISALWQGRACAAACDAFSETGKGFANQMVVICIIETVAIFVMAFSMVLLSSFAK
;
A
#
# COMPACT_ATOMS: atom_id res chain seq x y z
N MET A 1 24.18 -39.04 -12.99
CA MET A 1 24.89 -37.92 -12.38
C MET A 1 25.29 -36.86 -13.40
N THR A 2 25.76 -37.26 -14.59
CA THR A 2 26.06 -36.34 -15.71
C THR A 2 24.85 -35.57 -16.24
N GLU A 3 23.67 -36.16 -16.34
CA GLU A 3 22.44 -35.46 -16.80
C GLU A 3 21.94 -34.40 -15.80
N LEU A 4 22.09 -34.62 -14.49
CA LEU A 4 21.75 -33.63 -13.46
C LEU A 4 22.70 -32.43 -13.49
N ILE A 5 23.99 -32.65 -13.82
CA ILE A 5 24.97 -31.57 -13.96
C ILE A 5 24.72 -30.77 -15.24
N THR A 6 24.28 -31.42 -16.33
CA THR A 6 23.91 -30.75 -17.58
C THR A 6 22.62 -29.94 -17.44
N LEU A 7 21.65 -30.43 -16.65
CA LEU A 7 20.41 -29.71 -16.38
C LEU A 7 20.63 -28.49 -15.46
N ALA A 8 21.54 -28.59 -14.48
CA ALA A 8 21.92 -27.46 -13.62
C ALA A 8 22.77 -26.40 -14.36
N ALA A 9 23.48 -26.79 -15.42
CA ALA A 9 24.25 -25.87 -16.28
C ALA A 9 23.40 -25.18 -17.35
N ALA A 10 22.13 -25.56 -17.50
CA ALA A 10 21.26 -25.11 -18.61
C ALA A 10 20.16 -24.13 -18.20
N THR A 11 20.07 -23.68 -16.93
CA THR A 11 19.33 -22.46 -16.64
C THR A 11 20.22 -21.28 -17.03
N PRO A 12 19.91 -20.56 -18.11
CA PRO A 12 20.76 -19.45 -18.50
C PRO A 12 20.80 -18.46 -17.34
N MET A 13 21.99 -18.00 -16.97
CA MET A 13 22.25 -17.02 -15.89
C MET A 13 21.30 -15.79 -16.02
N PHE A 14 20.83 -15.53 -17.22
CA PHE A 14 19.82 -14.59 -17.61
C PHE A 14 18.46 -14.86 -16.94
N GLU A 15 17.95 -16.09 -16.92
CA GLU A 15 16.65 -16.44 -16.33
C GLU A 15 16.65 -16.26 -14.81
N VAL A 16 17.74 -16.60 -14.14
CA VAL A 16 17.89 -16.39 -12.70
C VAL A 16 17.92 -14.91 -12.37
N THR A 17 18.63 -14.10 -13.16
CA THR A 17 18.71 -12.65 -12.96
C THR A 17 17.36 -11.97 -13.14
N ASP A 18 16.60 -12.33 -14.18
CA ASP A 18 15.28 -11.77 -14.45
C ASP A 18 14.29 -12.10 -13.32
N LYS A 19 14.32 -13.34 -12.80
CA LYS A 19 13.50 -13.74 -11.63
C LYS A 19 13.82 -12.89 -10.39
N VAL A 20 15.08 -12.71 -10.06
CA VAL A 20 15.50 -11.89 -8.90
C VAL A 20 15.00 -10.46 -9.06
N LEU A 21 15.09 -9.87 -10.25
CA LEU A 21 14.63 -8.51 -10.52
C LEU A 21 13.10 -8.38 -10.44
N VAL A 22 12.35 -9.39 -10.89
CA VAL A 22 10.87 -9.40 -10.76
C VAL A 22 10.44 -9.55 -9.30
N PHE A 23 11.10 -10.40 -8.50
CA PHE A 23 10.83 -10.47 -7.06
C PHE A 23 11.18 -9.16 -6.35
N SER A 24 12.24 -8.49 -6.76
CA SER A 24 12.60 -7.16 -6.24
C SER A 24 11.52 -6.12 -6.59
N ALA A 25 10.98 -6.17 -7.81
CA ALA A 25 9.86 -5.32 -8.23
C ALA A 25 8.59 -5.57 -7.38
N ALA A 26 8.28 -6.84 -7.14
CA ALA A 26 7.17 -7.24 -6.27
C ALA A 26 7.34 -6.70 -4.84
N PHE A 27 8.53 -6.80 -4.28
CA PHE A 27 8.82 -6.24 -2.96
C PHE A 27 8.73 -4.71 -2.94
N CYS A 28 9.18 -4.03 -3.99
CA CYS A 28 9.03 -2.57 -4.08
C CYS A 28 7.56 -2.13 -4.03
N ALA A 29 6.64 -2.88 -4.63
CA ALA A 29 5.23 -2.55 -4.61
C ALA A 29 4.66 -2.48 -3.18
N ILE A 30 4.91 -3.50 -2.35
CA ILE A 30 4.45 -3.50 -0.96
C ILE A 30 5.27 -2.56 -0.08
N ALA A 31 6.60 -2.52 -0.23
CA ALA A 31 7.46 -1.73 0.64
C ALA A 31 7.15 -0.22 0.54
N LEU A 32 7.01 0.30 -0.68
CA LEU A 32 6.69 1.72 -0.89
C LEU A 32 5.28 2.07 -0.45
N ALA A 33 4.30 1.19 -0.65
CA ALA A 33 2.95 1.34 -0.10
C ALA A 33 2.97 1.37 1.44
N ALA A 34 3.71 0.45 2.06
CA ALA A 34 3.83 0.35 3.52
C ALA A 34 4.51 1.58 4.14
N VAL A 35 5.51 2.17 3.49
CA VAL A 35 6.12 3.44 3.93
C VAL A 35 5.08 4.55 4.01
N GLY A 36 4.23 4.69 2.99
CA GLY A 36 3.14 5.67 3.01
C GLY A 36 2.11 5.39 4.11
N SER A 37 1.73 4.12 4.27
CA SER A 37 0.82 3.68 5.35
C SER A 37 1.39 3.96 6.73
N ALA A 38 2.67 3.72 6.96
CA ALA A 38 3.33 3.99 8.23
C ALA A 38 3.27 5.49 8.59
N TRP A 39 3.57 6.37 7.62
CA TRP A 39 3.46 7.81 7.82
C TRP A 39 2.02 8.26 8.04
N GLY A 40 1.08 7.78 7.21
CA GLY A 40 -0.33 8.12 7.32
C GLY A 40 -0.93 7.70 8.65
N THR A 41 -0.73 6.44 9.03
CA THR A 41 -1.19 5.89 10.32
C THR A 41 -0.53 6.60 11.49
N GLY A 42 0.77 6.87 11.41
CA GLY A 42 1.50 7.61 12.47
C GLY A 42 0.93 9.01 12.69
N ALA A 43 0.64 9.75 11.63
CA ALA A 43 0.01 11.08 11.73
C ALA A 43 -1.39 11.01 12.35
N ALA A 44 -2.24 10.11 11.88
CA ALA A 44 -3.60 9.93 12.37
C ALA A 44 -3.63 9.45 13.83
N ALA A 45 -2.80 8.47 14.19
CA ALA A 45 -2.70 7.93 15.55
C ALA A 45 -2.18 8.98 16.54
N SER A 46 -1.18 9.77 16.15
CA SER A 46 -0.67 10.88 16.99
C SER A 46 -1.76 11.91 17.27
N SER A 47 -2.56 12.26 16.27
CA SER A 47 -3.71 13.16 16.45
C SER A 47 -4.79 12.55 17.36
N ALA A 48 -5.11 11.27 17.18
CA ALA A 48 -6.09 10.57 18.04
C ALA A 48 -5.67 10.58 19.52
N ILE A 49 -4.39 10.28 19.80
CA ILE A 49 -3.84 10.30 21.16
C ILE A 49 -3.91 11.71 21.76
N GLY A 50 -3.54 12.74 20.98
CA GLY A 50 -3.65 14.13 21.39
C GLY A 50 -5.09 14.57 21.69
N ALA A 51 -6.03 14.13 20.86
CA ALA A 51 -7.45 14.37 21.02
C ALA A 51 -8.02 13.70 22.29
N TRP A 52 -7.68 12.43 22.56
CA TRP A 52 -8.06 11.77 23.82
C TRP A 52 -7.49 12.45 25.04
N LYS A 53 -6.21 12.90 24.99
CA LYS A 53 -5.61 13.68 26.06
C LYS A 53 -6.43 14.94 26.39
N LYS A 54 -6.86 15.68 25.35
CA LYS A 54 -7.74 16.87 25.54
C LYS A 54 -9.09 16.47 26.19
N CYS A 55 -9.72 15.38 25.73
CA CYS A 55 -10.97 14.90 26.31
C CYS A 55 -10.81 14.57 27.80
N TYR A 56 -9.78 13.84 28.18
CA TYR A 56 -9.52 13.50 29.59
C TYR A 56 -9.24 14.74 30.47
N ALA A 57 -8.47 15.69 29.98
CA ALA A 57 -8.18 16.93 30.68
C ALA A 57 -9.43 17.79 30.91
N GLN A 58 -10.46 17.65 30.08
CA GLN A 58 -11.73 18.37 30.16
C GLN A 58 -12.85 17.55 30.82
N ASN A 59 -12.54 16.35 31.34
CA ASN A 59 -13.53 15.41 31.89
C ASN A 59 -14.65 15.06 30.87
N LYS A 60 -14.33 15.05 29.59
CA LYS A 60 -15.22 14.63 28.49
C LYS A 60 -15.01 13.17 28.13
N PRO A 61 -16.04 12.45 27.66
CA PRO A 61 -15.86 11.10 27.14
C PRO A 61 -14.90 11.11 25.94
N ALA A 62 -13.92 10.21 25.95
CA ALA A 62 -12.98 10.02 24.87
C ALA A 62 -13.62 9.13 23.79
N PRO A 63 -13.86 9.63 22.56
CA PRO A 63 -14.55 8.86 21.54
C PRO A 63 -13.65 7.73 21.00
N PHE A 64 -14.16 6.50 21.03
CA PHE A 64 -13.46 5.33 20.50
C PHE A 64 -13.31 5.36 18.97
N GLN A 65 -14.20 6.07 18.29
CA GLN A 65 -14.23 6.24 16.83
C GLN A 65 -12.92 6.77 16.25
N LEU A 66 -12.09 7.45 17.04
CA LEU A 66 -10.78 7.94 16.60
C LEU A 66 -9.84 6.81 16.20
N MET A 67 -10.01 5.60 16.76
CA MET A 67 -9.24 4.43 16.33
C MET A 67 -9.54 4.02 14.88
N ILE A 68 -10.76 4.22 14.42
CA ILE A 68 -11.15 3.93 13.03
C ILE A 68 -10.37 4.85 12.09
N PHE A 69 -10.35 6.15 12.38
CA PHE A 69 -9.57 7.12 11.61
C PHE A 69 -8.07 6.78 11.63
N ALA A 70 -7.53 6.39 12.79
CA ALA A 70 -6.12 6.01 12.89
C ALA A 70 -5.77 4.77 12.06
N GLY A 71 -6.71 3.84 11.89
CA GLY A 71 -6.51 2.58 11.15
C GLY A 71 -6.68 2.69 9.63
N CYS A 72 -7.40 3.69 9.12
CA CYS A 72 -7.72 3.80 7.69
C CYS A 72 -6.49 3.71 6.77
N PRO A 73 -5.34 4.37 7.03
CA PRO A 73 -4.20 4.33 6.11
C PRO A 73 -3.46 2.98 6.04
N LEU A 74 -3.90 1.95 6.74
CA LEU A 74 -3.33 0.61 6.66
C LEU A 74 -3.79 -0.16 5.42
N SER A 75 -4.94 0.17 4.85
CA SER A 75 -5.51 -0.50 3.67
C SER A 75 -4.56 -0.47 2.47
N GLN A 76 -3.78 0.60 2.29
CA GLN A 76 -2.86 0.74 1.18
C GLN A 76 -1.69 -0.26 1.25
N THR A 77 -1.27 -0.68 2.44
CA THR A 77 -0.30 -1.79 2.57
C THR A 77 -0.89 -3.09 2.03
N ILE A 78 -2.18 -3.35 2.26
CA ILE A 78 -2.89 -4.53 1.72
C ILE A 78 -2.94 -4.45 0.19
N TYR A 79 -3.21 -3.28 -0.38
CA TYR A 79 -3.21 -3.10 -1.84
C TYR A 79 -1.82 -3.33 -2.45
N GLY A 80 -0.77 -2.85 -1.80
CA GLY A 80 0.61 -3.14 -2.17
C GLY A 80 0.94 -4.64 -2.09
N MET A 81 0.43 -5.35 -1.09
CA MET A 81 0.58 -6.80 -0.94
C MET A 81 -0.14 -7.58 -2.06
N ILE A 82 -1.36 -7.19 -2.41
CA ILE A 82 -2.10 -7.80 -3.52
C ILE A 82 -1.32 -7.64 -4.82
N LEU A 83 -0.79 -6.45 -5.07
CA LEU A 83 0.03 -6.17 -6.24
C LEU A 83 1.35 -6.96 -6.23
N MET A 84 2.00 -7.10 -5.07
CA MET A 84 3.18 -7.94 -4.90
C MET A 84 2.90 -9.37 -5.35
N PHE A 85 1.82 -9.98 -4.87
CA PHE A 85 1.45 -11.35 -5.27
C PHE A 85 1.14 -11.45 -6.77
N SER A 86 0.51 -10.44 -7.35
CA SER A 86 0.23 -10.40 -8.78
C SER A 86 1.52 -10.36 -9.63
N ILE A 87 2.53 -9.60 -9.19
CA ILE A 87 3.85 -9.53 -9.85
C ILE A 87 4.61 -10.85 -9.66
N MET A 88 4.58 -11.45 -8.46
CA MET A 88 5.25 -12.73 -8.17
C MET A 88 4.69 -13.90 -8.99
N GLY A 89 3.41 -13.87 -9.32
CA GLY A 89 2.76 -14.88 -10.17
C GLY A 89 2.95 -14.68 -11.66
N ALA A 90 3.71 -13.66 -12.07
CA ALA A 90 3.89 -13.33 -13.49
C ALA A 90 4.89 -14.29 -14.17
N GLU A 91 4.58 -14.69 -15.40
CA GLU A 91 5.45 -15.51 -16.21
C GLU A 91 6.51 -14.67 -16.93
N LEU A 92 7.76 -15.16 -16.97
CA LEU A 92 8.86 -14.54 -17.69
C LEU A 92 8.85 -14.97 -19.14
N THR A 93 7.94 -14.41 -19.94
CA THR A 93 7.72 -14.83 -21.32
C THR A 93 8.79 -14.35 -22.32
N LYS A 94 9.50 -13.26 -21.99
CA LYS A 94 10.47 -12.63 -22.88
C LYS A 94 11.68 -12.08 -22.10
N PRO A 95 12.89 -12.11 -22.69
CA PRO A 95 14.06 -11.45 -22.13
C PRO A 95 13.81 -9.96 -21.86
N GLY A 96 14.24 -9.46 -20.69
CA GLY A 96 14.12 -8.05 -20.36
C GLY A 96 12.73 -7.59 -19.87
N ILE A 97 11.76 -8.49 -19.78
CA ILE A 97 10.39 -8.16 -19.29
C ILE A 97 10.40 -7.68 -17.84
N TRP A 98 11.45 -7.99 -17.08
CA TRP A 98 11.64 -7.53 -15.71
C TRP A 98 11.57 -6.01 -15.57
N ILE A 99 11.97 -5.25 -16.62
CA ILE A 99 11.92 -3.79 -16.62
C ILE A 99 10.47 -3.32 -16.48
N PHE A 100 9.54 -3.94 -17.19
CA PHE A 100 8.12 -3.63 -17.07
C PHE A 100 7.59 -3.89 -15.66
N TYR A 101 7.94 -5.04 -15.07
CA TYR A 101 7.53 -5.37 -13.70
C TYR A 101 8.16 -4.41 -12.67
N MET A 102 9.42 -4.02 -12.87
CA MET A 102 10.11 -3.07 -11.98
C MET A 102 9.44 -1.69 -12.01
N ILE A 103 9.18 -1.16 -13.20
CA ILE A 103 8.50 0.13 -13.36
C ILE A 103 7.10 0.07 -12.74
N THR A 104 6.33 -0.98 -13.03
CA THR A 104 4.98 -1.16 -12.49
C THR A 104 5.01 -1.26 -10.97
N GLY A 105 5.88 -2.07 -10.38
CA GLY A 105 5.97 -2.24 -8.93
C GLY A 105 6.36 -0.96 -8.20
N VAL A 106 7.38 -0.26 -8.70
CA VAL A 106 7.88 0.98 -8.08
C VAL A 106 6.85 2.11 -8.19
N LEU A 107 6.35 2.40 -9.40
CA LEU A 107 5.42 3.51 -9.59
C LEU A 107 4.08 3.28 -8.87
N SER A 108 3.55 2.06 -8.92
CA SER A 108 2.31 1.72 -8.21
C SER A 108 2.51 1.79 -6.70
N GLY A 109 3.62 1.27 -6.18
CA GLY A 109 3.95 1.34 -4.76
C GLY A 109 4.06 2.79 -4.25
N ILE A 110 4.71 3.67 -5.01
CA ILE A 110 4.80 5.11 -4.71
C ILE A 110 3.40 5.75 -4.72
N ALA A 111 2.60 5.53 -5.75
CA ALA A 111 1.28 6.14 -5.87
C ALA A 111 0.33 5.68 -4.75
N ILE A 112 0.32 4.39 -4.44
CA ILE A 112 -0.44 3.81 -3.32
C ILE A 112 0.04 4.41 -1.99
N GLY A 113 1.36 4.53 -1.79
CA GLY A 113 1.94 5.10 -0.57
C GLY A 113 1.61 6.58 -0.39
N ILE A 114 1.62 7.38 -1.46
CA ILE A 114 1.20 8.79 -1.41
C ILE A 114 -0.28 8.91 -1.05
N SER A 115 -1.15 8.03 -1.57
CA SER A 115 -2.56 7.99 -1.18
C SER A 115 -2.72 7.74 0.32
N ALA A 116 -1.97 6.79 0.90
CA ALA A 116 -1.96 6.50 2.33
C ALA A 116 -1.51 7.72 3.17
N LEU A 117 -0.48 8.42 2.73
CA LEU A 117 0.01 9.62 3.41
C LEU A 117 -1.08 10.71 3.50
N TRP A 118 -1.76 11.00 2.39
CA TRP A 118 -2.82 12.01 2.36
C TRP A 118 -4.06 11.56 3.12
N GLN A 119 -4.42 10.28 3.03
CA GLN A 119 -5.50 9.73 3.84
C GLN A 119 -5.21 9.88 5.34
N GLY A 120 -3.98 9.61 5.77
CA GLY A 120 -3.58 9.79 7.17
C GLY A 120 -3.66 11.24 7.66
N ARG A 121 -3.34 12.22 6.80
CA ARG A 121 -3.53 13.63 7.11
C ARG A 121 -5.02 14.00 7.25
N ALA A 122 -5.87 13.49 6.37
CA ALA A 122 -7.32 13.68 6.48
C ALA A 122 -7.88 13.03 7.76
N CYS A 123 -7.41 11.83 8.08
CA CYS A 123 -7.76 11.13 9.33
C CYS A 123 -7.31 11.92 10.57
N ALA A 124 -6.12 12.53 10.55
CA ALA A 124 -5.65 13.37 11.66
C ALA A 124 -6.57 14.58 11.88
N ALA A 125 -6.97 15.26 10.81
CA ALA A 125 -7.94 16.36 10.89
C ALA A 125 -9.33 15.88 11.37
N ALA A 126 -9.77 14.69 10.94
CA ALA A 126 -11.01 14.08 11.39
C ALA A 126 -10.97 13.74 12.87
N CYS A 127 -9.85 13.25 13.41
CA CYS A 127 -9.67 13.01 14.84
C CYS A 127 -9.87 14.28 15.66
N ASP A 128 -9.26 15.39 15.24
CA ASP A 128 -9.37 16.67 15.92
C ASP A 128 -10.81 17.20 15.87
N ALA A 129 -11.40 17.28 14.68
CA ALA A 129 -12.75 17.78 14.49
C ALA A 129 -13.80 16.93 15.23
N PHE A 130 -13.71 15.60 15.18
CA PHE A 130 -14.67 14.73 15.84
C PHE A 130 -14.56 14.76 17.38
N SER A 131 -13.35 14.82 17.90
CA SER A 131 -13.13 14.89 19.36
C SER A 131 -13.67 16.18 19.98
N GLU A 132 -13.66 17.29 19.24
CA GLU A 132 -14.18 18.57 19.72
C GLU A 132 -15.71 18.69 19.59
N THR A 133 -16.27 18.19 18.50
CA THR A 133 -17.67 18.39 18.15
C THR A 133 -18.59 17.21 18.45
N GLY A 134 -18.06 15.99 18.47
CA GLY A 134 -18.82 14.74 18.53
C GLY A 134 -19.69 14.50 17.29
N LYS A 135 -19.48 15.25 16.19
CA LYS A 135 -20.35 15.25 15.01
C LYS A 135 -19.58 15.01 13.73
N GLY A 136 -20.29 14.58 12.68
CA GLY A 136 -19.76 14.53 11.32
C GLY A 136 -18.95 13.27 11.00
N PHE A 137 -18.99 12.21 11.81
CA PHE A 137 -18.26 10.97 11.57
C PHE A 137 -18.47 10.41 10.14
N ALA A 138 -19.74 10.30 9.71
CA ALA A 138 -20.05 9.78 8.38
C ALA A 138 -19.48 10.66 7.26
N ASN A 139 -19.58 11.98 7.37
CA ASN A 139 -19.03 12.91 6.38
C ASN A 139 -17.51 12.82 6.28
N GLN A 140 -16.84 12.71 7.43
CA GLN A 140 -15.39 12.54 7.50
C GLN A 140 -14.96 11.23 6.86
N MET A 141 -15.67 10.12 7.15
CA MET A 141 -15.41 8.83 6.51
C MET A 141 -15.57 8.87 4.99
N VAL A 142 -16.60 9.54 4.48
CA VAL A 142 -16.77 9.70 3.02
C VAL A 142 -15.56 10.37 2.39
N VAL A 143 -15.07 11.46 2.97
CA VAL A 143 -13.87 12.16 2.46
C VAL A 143 -12.63 11.25 2.49
N ILE A 144 -12.44 10.53 3.59
CA ILE A 144 -11.33 9.58 3.77
C ILE A 144 -11.39 8.46 2.72
N CYS A 145 -12.57 7.90 2.46
CA CYS A 145 -12.78 6.86 1.44
C CYS A 145 -12.53 7.39 0.02
N ILE A 146 -12.87 8.65 -0.27
CA ILE A 146 -12.57 9.26 -1.57
C ILE A 146 -11.05 9.28 -1.81
N ILE A 147 -10.24 9.63 -0.82
CA ILE A 147 -8.79 9.63 -0.96
C ILE A 147 -8.26 8.20 -1.21
N GLU A 148 -8.86 7.20 -0.59
CA GLU A 148 -8.49 5.80 -0.72
C GLU A 148 -8.74 5.25 -2.14
N THR A 149 -9.77 5.75 -2.85
CA THR A 149 -10.10 5.27 -4.20
C THR A 149 -8.93 5.40 -5.19
N VAL A 150 -8.04 6.37 -5.00
CA VAL A 150 -6.84 6.53 -5.83
C VAL A 150 -5.95 5.28 -5.75
N ALA A 151 -5.70 4.77 -4.54
CA ALA A 151 -4.89 3.58 -4.35
C ALA A 151 -5.57 2.32 -4.95
N ILE A 152 -6.89 2.20 -4.80
CA ILE A 152 -7.67 1.11 -5.39
C ILE A 152 -7.56 1.11 -6.91
N PHE A 153 -7.70 2.27 -7.55
CA PHE A 153 -7.57 2.39 -9.01
C PHE A 153 -6.16 2.05 -9.48
N VAL A 154 -5.13 2.55 -8.80
CA VAL A 154 -3.74 2.22 -9.15
C VAL A 154 -3.51 0.71 -9.06
N MET A 155 -3.94 0.06 -7.99
CA MET A 155 -3.85 -1.39 -7.84
C MET A 155 -4.59 -2.12 -8.98
N ALA A 156 -5.86 -1.79 -9.20
CA ALA A 156 -6.71 -2.46 -10.18
C ALA A 156 -6.16 -2.33 -11.61
N PHE A 157 -5.77 -1.12 -12.04
CA PHE A 157 -5.22 -0.92 -13.38
C PHE A 157 -3.83 -1.52 -13.55
N SER A 158 -3.02 -1.55 -12.49
CA SER A 158 -1.74 -2.29 -12.52
C SER A 158 -1.97 -3.79 -12.74
N MET A 159 -2.96 -4.39 -12.08
CA MET A 159 -3.31 -5.80 -12.30
C MET A 159 -3.81 -6.06 -13.73
N VAL A 160 -4.60 -5.15 -14.30
CA VAL A 160 -5.03 -5.24 -15.70
C VAL A 160 -3.82 -5.18 -16.64
N LEU A 161 -2.88 -4.28 -16.41
CA LEU A 161 -1.65 -4.20 -17.19
C LEU A 161 -0.83 -5.50 -17.11
N LEU A 162 -0.62 -6.00 -15.88
CA LEU A 162 0.11 -7.26 -15.66
C LEU A 162 -0.54 -8.43 -16.40
N SER A 163 -1.87 -8.56 -16.33
CA SER A 163 -2.61 -9.63 -17.03
C SER A 163 -2.56 -9.52 -18.55
N SER A 164 -2.39 -8.33 -19.08
CA SER A 164 -2.31 -8.08 -20.54
C SER A 164 -0.96 -8.51 -21.13
N PHE A 165 0.10 -8.54 -20.33
CA PHE A 165 1.44 -8.97 -20.73
C PHE A 165 1.73 -10.44 -20.42
N ALA A 166 0.92 -11.10 -19.60
CA ALA A 166 1.02 -12.53 -19.28
C ALA A 166 0.46 -13.43 -20.39
N LYS A 167 -0.10 -12.87 -21.45
CA LYS A 167 -0.58 -13.56 -22.65
C LYS A 167 0.45 -13.47 -23.78
#